data_da35c2a7980d4c2cf293825f680d6570
#
_entry.id   da35c2a7980d4c2cf293825f680d6570
#
_cell.length_a   1.000
_cell.length_b   1.000
_cell.length_c   1.000
_cell.angle_alpha   90.00
_cell.angle_beta   90.00
_cell.angle_gamma   90.00
#
_symmetry.space_group_name_H-M   'P 1'
#
loop_
_entity.id
_entity.type
_entity.pdbx_description
1 polymer ?
#
loop_
_entity_poly.entity_id
_entity_poly.type
_entity_poly.pdbx_seq_one_letter_code
_entity_poly.pdbx_strand_id
1 'polypeptide(L)'
;MRVSFDLDEVLFVDPNTYEIEDPPRFPMNRIYPERLRRGTIRLIHTLQEEGFEVWVYTSSFRSELYIRSLFRNYGIRFDEIVNSQRHLKEVQRGHPDLLPQKMPGHYRIGLHIDDEDVIHQYGKRLGFRTFKVLEPDPEWIEKVLKEARRVRDLTEAQPLK
;
A
#
# COMPACT_ATOMS: atom_id res chain seq x y z
N MET A 1 -11.06 9.47 1.03
CA MET A 1 -10.97 8.15 0.36
C MET A 1 -9.76 7.40 0.89
N ARG A 2 -9.84 6.06 1.03
CA ARG A 2 -8.73 5.20 1.45
C ARG A 2 -7.92 4.73 0.26
N VAL A 3 -6.61 4.88 0.36
CA VAL A 3 -5.62 4.34 -0.58
C VAL A 3 -4.70 3.41 0.19
N SER A 4 -4.46 2.21 -0.30
CA SER A 4 -3.56 1.27 0.34
C SER A 4 -2.43 0.82 -0.55
N PHE A 5 -1.32 0.47 0.07
CA PHE A 5 -0.11 0.02 -0.59
C PHE A 5 0.29 -1.37 -0.09
N ASP A 6 0.73 -2.23 -1.01
CA ASP A 6 1.55 -3.36 -0.60
C ASP A 6 2.93 -2.87 -0.15
N LEU A 7 3.67 -3.73 0.52
CA LEU A 7 5.03 -3.45 1.00
C LEU A 7 6.07 -3.98 0.03
N ASP A 8 6.17 -5.29 -0.10
CA ASP A 8 7.22 -5.95 -0.86
C ASP A 8 7.04 -5.64 -2.35
N GLU A 9 8.13 -5.29 -3.04
CA GLU A 9 8.21 -4.87 -4.45
C GLU A 9 7.42 -3.59 -4.81
N VAL A 10 6.70 -2.99 -3.87
CA VAL A 10 6.00 -1.70 -4.05
C VAL A 10 6.71 -0.59 -3.29
N LEU A 11 6.66 -0.62 -1.95
CA LEU A 11 7.34 0.35 -1.08
C LEU A 11 8.73 -0.14 -0.65
N PHE A 12 8.88 -1.45 -0.42
CA PHE A 12 10.17 -2.08 -0.15
C PHE A 12 10.73 -2.66 -1.45
N VAL A 13 11.93 -2.26 -1.81
CA VAL A 13 12.56 -2.62 -3.08
C VAL A 13 14.02 -3.04 -2.92
N ASP A 14 14.53 -3.78 -3.89
CA ASP A 14 15.93 -4.14 -3.97
C ASP A 14 16.77 -2.92 -4.38
N PRO A 15 17.71 -2.44 -3.55
CA PRO A 15 18.56 -1.30 -3.86
C PRO A 15 19.51 -1.52 -5.06
N ASN A 16 19.71 -2.77 -5.49
CA ASN A 16 20.48 -3.06 -6.71
C ASN A 16 19.69 -2.78 -7.99
N THR A 17 18.36 -2.77 -7.92
CA THR A 17 17.46 -2.61 -9.07
C THR A 17 16.77 -1.26 -9.08
N TYR A 18 16.47 -0.72 -7.89
CA TYR A 18 15.69 0.49 -7.72
C TYR A 18 16.49 1.60 -7.03
N GLU A 19 16.19 2.84 -7.35
CA GLU A 19 16.57 3.96 -6.51
C GLU A 19 15.80 3.90 -5.18
N ILE A 20 16.48 4.20 -4.09
CA ILE A 20 15.93 4.14 -2.73
C ILE A 20 15.97 5.49 -2.04
N GLU A 21 15.11 5.65 -1.04
CA GLU A 21 15.22 6.74 -0.06
C GLU A 21 16.50 6.59 0.77
N ASP A 22 17.01 7.68 1.29
CA ASP A 22 18.17 7.64 2.18
C ASP A 22 17.85 6.76 3.40
N PRO A 23 18.63 5.69 3.65
CA PRO A 23 18.37 4.82 4.79
C PRO A 23 18.47 5.56 6.11
N PRO A 24 17.78 5.09 7.16
CA PRO A 24 17.94 5.65 8.50
C PRO A 24 19.39 5.54 8.96
N ARG A 25 19.78 6.41 9.90
CA ARG A 25 21.12 6.36 10.50
C ARG A 25 21.30 5.11 11.36
N PHE A 26 22.55 4.69 11.52
CA PHE A 26 22.90 3.63 12.49
C PHE A 26 22.37 3.99 13.91
N PRO A 27 21.81 3.05 14.65
CA PRO A 27 21.70 1.61 14.36
C PRO A 27 20.44 1.20 13.58
N MET A 28 19.51 2.14 13.30
CA MET A 28 18.20 1.84 12.72
C MET A 28 18.29 1.21 11.33
N ASN A 29 19.28 1.59 10.53
CA ASN A 29 19.52 1.00 9.21
C ASN A 29 19.88 -0.50 9.24
N ARG A 30 20.32 -1.01 10.40
CA ARG A 30 20.58 -2.45 10.62
C ARG A 30 19.40 -3.17 11.27
N ILE A 31 18.66 -2.48 12.13
CA ILE A 31 17.46 -3.01 12.78
C ILE A 31 16.35 -3.19 11.73
N TYR A 32 16.23 -2.24 10.80
CA TYR A 32 15.27 -2.24 9.70
C TYR A 32 16.04 -2.32 8.38
N PRO A 33 16.30 -3.54 7.87
CA PRO A 33 17.10 -3.73 6.66
C PRO A 33 16.36 -3.41 5.36
N GLU A 34 15.04 -3.36 5.39
CA GLU A 34 14.23 -3.01 4.21
C GLU A 34 14.57 -1.61 3.72
N ARG A 35 14.58 -1.45 2.38
CA ARG A 35 14.86 -0.17 1.73
C ARG A 35 13.62 0.34 1.03
N LEU A 36 13.29 1.60 1.29
CA LEU A 36 12.13 2.23 0.65
C LEU A 36 12.47 2.68 -0.76
N ARG A 37 11.55 2.42 -1.67
CA ARG A 37 11.60 2.97 -3.03
C ARG A 37 11.65 4.49 -2.98
N ARG A 38 12.54 5.09 -3.78
CA ARG A 38 12.67 6.55 -3.84
C ARG A 38 11.34 7.20 -4.21
N GLY A 39 11.02 8.27 -3.47
CA GLY A 39 9.79 9.02 -3.62
C GLY A 39 8.63 8.53 -2.75
N THR A 40 8.79 7.44 -2.01
CA THR A 40 7.76 6.93 -1.09
C THR A 40 7.38 7.98 -0.05
N ILE A 41 8.36 8.67 0.55
CA ILE A 41 8.10 9.71 1.57
C ILE A 41 7.21 10.81 0.98
N ARG A 42 7.62 11.35 -0.18
CA ARG A 42 6.86 12.40 -0.86
C ARG A 42 5.46 11.94 -1.23
N LEU A 43 5.32 10.73 -1.79
CA LEU A 43 4.03 10.20 -2.21
C LEU A 43 3.05 10.10 -1.04
N ILE A 44 3.48 9.48 0.07
CA ILE A 44 2.61 9.29 1.23
C ILE A 44 2.18 10.63 1.83
N HIS A 45 3.12 11.57 2.00
CA HIS A 45 2.81 12.90 2.54
C HIS A 45 1.85 13.65 1.60
N THR A 46 2.09 13.65 0.29
CA THR A 46 1.19 14.33 -0.68
C THR A 46 -0.22 13.76 -0.62
N LEU A 47 -0.37 12.44 -0.57
CA LEU A 47 -1.69 11.81 -0.44
C LEU A 47 -2.40 12.25 0.86
N GLN A 48 -1.69 12.28 1.97
CA GLN A 48 -2.25 12.70 3.27
C GLN A 48 -2.61 14.19 3.28
N GLU A 49 -1.77 15.05 2.71
CA GLU A 49 -2.05 16.49 2.55
C GLU A 49 -3.28 16.74 1.66
N GLU A 50 -3.52 15.88 0.68
CA GLU A 50 -4.73 15.91 -0.16
C GLU A 50 -5.96 15.26 0.48
N GLY A 51 -5.87 14.83 1.74
CA GLY A 51 -6.98 14.28 2.52
C GLY A 51 -7.30 12.81 2.27
N PHE A 52 -6.37 12.05 1.67
CA PHE A 52 -6.49 10.60 1.62
C PHE A 52 -6.10 9.96 2.94
N GLU A 53 -6.83 8.93 3.36
CA GLU A 53 -6.38 7.99 4.37
C GLU A 53 -5.41 7.00 3.69
N VAL A 54 -4.19 6.92 4.18
CA VAL A 54 -3.16 6.07 3.56
C VAL A 54 -2.88 4.85 4.45
N TRP A 55 -3.17 3.69 3.89
CA TRP A 55 -3.10 2.40 4.55
C TRP A 55 -1.98 1.53 3.98
N VAL A 56 -1.51 0.58 4.78
CA VAL A 56 -0.76 -0.57 4.30
C VAL A 56 -1.69 -1.78 4.24
N TYR A 57 -1.63 -2.52 3.15
CA TYR A 57 -2.28 -3.82 3.05
C TYR A 57 -1.32 -4.83 2.41
N THR A 58 -0.74 -5.66 3.25
CA THR A 58 0.30 -6.62 2.85
C THR A 58 -0.05 -8.04 3.23
N SER A 59 0.37 -9.00 2.43
CA SER A 59 0.31 -10.43 2.77
C SER A 59 1.46 -10.88 3.69
N SER A 60 2.39 -10.00 4.02
CA SER A 60 3.49 -10.25 4.95
C SER A 60 2.99 -10.51 6.37
N PHE A 61 3.72 -11.34 7.11
CA PHE A 61 3.51 -11.59 8.54
C PHE A 61 4.25 -10.61 9.45
N ARG A 62 4.93 -9.59 8.89
CA ARG A 62 5.52 -8.52 9.72
C ARG A 62 4.47 -7.93 10.64
N SER A 63 4.82 -7.76 11.93
CA SER A 63 3.87 -7.18 12.88
C SER A 63 3.56 -5.71 12.54
N GLU A 64 2.37 -5.26 12.92
CA GLU A 64 1.99 -3.86 12.75
C GLU A 64 2.99 -2.92 13.46
N LEU A 65 3.43 -3.29 14.67
CA LEU A 65 4.42 -2.51 15.42
C LEU A 65 5.75 -2.37 14.66
N TYR A 66 6.22 -3.47 14.05
CA TYR A 66 7.44 -3.43 13.25
C TYR A 66 7.30 -2.49 12.05
N ILE A 67 6.21 -2.62 11.30
CA ILE A 67 5.95 -1.77 10.13
C ILE A 67 5.86 -0.30 10.55
N ARG A 68 5.09 0.03 11.60
CA ARG A 68 4.97 1.41 12.12
C ARG A 68 6.31 1.97 12.56
N SER A 69 7.12 1.18 13.25
CA SER A 69 8.44 1.60 13.76
C SER A 69 9.42 1.85 12.61
N LEU A 70 9.44 0.97 11.60
CA LEU A 70 10.25 1.14 10.41
C LEU A 70 9.92 2.46 9.69
N PHE A 71 8.65 2.68 9.35
CA PHE A 71 8.23 3.86 8.60
C PHE A 71 8.36 5.16 9.40
N ARG A 72 8.27 5.10 10.73
CA ARG A 72 8.53 6.27 11.60
C ARG A 72 9.95 6.82 11.42
N ASN A 73 10.94 5.97 11.16
CA ASN A 73 12.31 6.42 10.88
C ASN A 73 12.43 7.23 9.58
N TYR A 74 11.43 7.14 8.70
CA TYR A 74 11.31 7.93 7.47
C TYR A 74 10.31 9.08 7.60
N GLY A 75 9.78 9.33 8.81
CA GLY A 75 8.78 10.37 9.03
C GLY A 75 7.40 10.04 8.48
N ILE A 76 7.11 8.77 8.20
CA ILE A 76 5.84 8.31 7.65
C ILE A 76 4.98 7.70 8.77
N ARG A 77 3.69 8.06 8.77
CA ARG A 77 2.65 7.44 9.60
C ARG A 77 1.50 7.00 8.70
N PHE A 78 1.18 5.73 8.75
CA PHE A 78 -0.02 5.21 8.09
C PHE A 78 -1.24 5.32 9.01
N ASP A 79 -2.40 5.57 8.42
CA ASP A 79 -3.67 5.60 9.16
C ASP A 79 -3.98 4.20 9.70
N GLU A 80 -3.82 3.16 8.86
CA GLU A 80 -4.03 1.78 9.27
C GLU A 80 -3.06 0.81 8.57
N ILE A 81 -2.87 -0.35 9.18
CA ILE A 81 -2.04 -1.43 8.65
C ILE A 81 -2.83 -2.73 8.73
N VAL A 82 -2.99 -3.38 7.58
CA VAL A 82 -3.55 -4.74 7.45
C VAL A 82 -2.42 -5.66 7.00
N ASN A 83 -1.94 -6.49 7.91
CA ASN A 83 -0.99 -7.55 7.64
C ASN A 83 -1.72 -8.89 7.47
N SER A 84 -0.98 -9.97 7.17
CA SER A 84 -1.56 -11.29 6.97
C SER A 84 -2.35 -11.78 8.18
N GLN A 85 -1.88 -11.55 9.41
CA GLN A 85 -2.60 -11.97 10.62
C GLN A 85 -3.95 -11.26 10.77
N ARG A 86 -3.98 -9.95 10.54
CA ARG A 86 -5.22 -9.16 10.60
C ARG A 86 -6.19 -9.60 9.51
N HIS A 87 -5.70 -9.82 8.29
CA HIS A 87 -6.51 -10.33 7.18
C HIS A 87 -7.15 -11.69 7.52
N LEU A 88 -6.37 -12.66 8.01
CA LEU A 88 -6.89 -13.96 8.40
C LEU A 88 -7.95 -13.87 9.49
N LYS A 89 -7.77 -12.99 10.46
CA LYS A 89 -8.69 -12.80 11.57
C LYS A 89 -9.99 -12.09 11.17
N GLU A 90 -9.90 -11.04 10.35
CA GLU A 90 -11.02 -10.14 10.07
C GLU A 90 -11.74 -10.49 8.76
N VAL A 91 -11.03 -10.99 7.75
CA VAL A 91 -11.56 -11.27 6.42
C VAL A 91 -11.81 -12.76 6.20
N GLN A 92 -10.81 -13.61 6.43
CA GLN A 92 -10.93 -15.06 6.17
C GLN A 92 -11.77 -15.77 7.21
N ARG A 93 -11.76 -15.31 8.47
CA ARG A 93 -12.48 -15.98 9.56
C ARG A 93 -13.97 -16.08 9.29
N GLY A 94 -14.51 -17.32 9.37
CA GLY A 94 -15.91 -17.58 9.14
C GLY A 94 -16.31 -17.81 7.68
N HIS A 95 -15.37 -17.67 6.73
CA HIS A 95 -15.59 -18.04 5.34
C HIS A 95 -15.18 -19.50 5.10
N PRO A 96 -16.07 -20.35 4.52
CA PRO A 96 -15.77 -21.75 4.23
C PRO A 96 -14.75 -21.88 3.09
N ASP A 97 -14.77 -20.95 2.14
CA ASP A 97 -13.88 -20.94 0.99
C ASP A 97 -12.64 -20.06 1.27
N LEU A 98 -11.52 -20.42 0.65
CA LEU A 98 -10.30 -19.62 0.71
C LEU A 98 -10.51 -18.30 -0.06
N LEU A 99 -10.45 -17.20 0.66
CA LEU A 99 -10.50 -15.87 0.06
C LEU A 99 -9.11 -15.45 -0.44
N PRO A 100 -9.06 -14.51 -1.41
CA PRO A 100 -7.80 -13.88 -1.81
C PRO A 100 -7.02 -13.31 -0.63
N GLN A 101 -5.70 -13.31 -0.71
CA GLN A 101 -4.81 -12.80 0.33
C GLN A 101 -5.02 -11.31 0.65
N LYS A 102 -5.64 -10.58 -0.26
CA LYS A 102 -6.02 -9.18 -0.09
C LYS A 102 -7.44 -8.96 -0.58
N MET A 103 -8.23 -8.30 0.25
CA MET A 103 -9.63 -7.95 -0.02
C MET A 103 -9.87 -6.47 0.29
N PRO A 104 -9.35 -5.55 -0.54
CA PRO A 104 -9.47 -4.10 -0.29
C PRO A 104 -10.90 -3.62 -0.09
N GLY A 105 -11.86 -4.23 -0.79
CA GLY A 105 -13.28 -3.91 -0.65
C GLY A 105 -13.84 -4.13 0.76
N HIS A 106 -13.31 -5.11 1.51
CA HIS A 106 -13.72 -5.37 2.90
C HIS A 106 -13.45 -4.14 3.80
N TYR A 107 -12.34 -3.45 3.55
CA TYR A 107 -11.93 -2.26 4.31
C TYR A 107 -12.37 -0.94 3.65
N ARG A 108 -13.24 -1.00 2.65
CA ARG A 108 -13.68 0.18 1.87
C ARG A 108 -12.50 0.99 1.31
N ILE A 109 -11.45 0.29 0.91
CA ILE A 109 -10.30 0.89 0.23
C ILE A 109 -10.71 1.22 -1.19
N GLY A 110 -10.58 2.48 -1.57
CA GLY A 110 -10.97 2.97 -2.91
C GLY A 110 -9.96 2.59 -3.99
N LEU A 111 -8.68 2.50 -3.63
CA LEU A 111 -7.60 2.12 -4.53
C LEU A 111 -6.51 1.34 -3.78
N HIS A 112 -6.10 0.20 -4.31
CA HIS A 112 -4.97 -0.59 -3.81
C HIS A 112 -3.83 -0.60 -4.81
N ILE A 113 -2.63 -0.26 -4.36
CA ILE A 113 -1.41 -0.24 -5.16
C ILE A 113 -0.62 -1.52 -4.88
N ASP A 114 -0.36 -2.29 -5.92
CA ASP A 114 0.24 -3.63 -5.83
C ASP A 114 1.03 -3.95 -7.11
N ASP A 115 2.00 -4.85 -7.04
CA ASP A 115 2.77 -5.32 -8.19
C ASP A 115 2.27 -6.65 -8.76
N GLU A 116 1.52 -7.44 -7.97
CA GLU A 116 1.10 -8.78 -8.32
C GLU A 116 -0.09 -8.81 -9.29
N ASP A 117 0.06 -9.49 -10.43
CA ASP A 117 -1.02 -9.67 -11.41
C ASP A 117 -2.26 -10.35 -10.84
N VAL A 118 -2.08 -11.28 -9.92
CA VAL A 118 -3.18 -12.01 -9.28
C VAL A 118 -4.11 -11.07 -8.51
N ILE A 119 -3.58 -10.06 -7.85
CA ILE A 119 -4.37 -9.06 -7.12
C ILE A 119 -5.19 -8.21 -8.08
N HIS A 120 -4.63 -7.83 -9.23
CA HIS A 120 -5.35 -7.10 -10.27
C HIS A 120 -6.47 -7.94 -10.90
N GLN A 121 -6.25 -9.23 -11.10
CA GLN A 121 -7.29 -10.17 -11.58
C GLN A 121 -8.41 -10.29 -10.55
N TYR A 122 -8.09 -10.42 -9.26
CA TYR A 122 -9.10 -10.41 -8.20
C TYR A 122 -9.86 -9.08 -8.15
N GLY A 123 -9.18 -7.95 -8.32
CA GLY A 123 -9.82 -6.64 -8.38
C GLY A 123 -10.90 -6.57 -9.45
N LYS A 124 -10.60 -7.03 -10.66
CA LYS A 124 -11.57 -7.11 -11.77
C LYS A 124 -12.74 -8.04 -11.47
N ARG A 125 -12.47 -9.19 -10.84
CA ARG A 125 -13.46 -10.21 -10.53
C ARG A 125 -14.36 -9.82 -9.36
N LEU A 126 -13.80 -9.19 -8.34
CA LEU A 126 -14.47 -8.90 -7.06
C LEU A 126 -14.88 -7.43 -6.90
N GLY A 127 -14.60 -6.59 -7.91
CA GLY A 127 -15.08 -5.22 -7.97
C GLY A 127 -14.31 -4.21 -7.12
N PHE A 128 -13.04 -4.47 -6.79
CA PHE A 128 -12.18 -3.47 -6.17
C PHE A 128 -11.13 -2.91 -7.14
N ARG A 129 -10.74 -1.65 -6.93
CA ARG A 129 -9.82 -0.97 -7.83
C ARG A 129 -8.37 -1.19 -7.41
N THR A 130 -7.53 -1.50 -8.37
CA THR A 130 -6.10 -1.69 -8.19
C THR A 130 -5.30 -0.87 -9.18
N PHE A 131 -4.12 -0.45 -8.79
CA PHE A 131 -3.14 0.15 -9.68
C PHE A 131 -1.84 -0.65 -9.60
N LYS A 132 -1.34 -1.11 -10.74
CA LYS A 132 -0.14 -1.91 -10.82
C LYS A 132 1.09 -1.01 -10.92
N VAL A 133 2.00 -1.14 -9.95
CA VAL A 133 3.33 -0.54 -10.01
C VAL A 133 4.30 -1.59 -10.50
N LEU A 134 4.88 -1.35 -11.65
CA LEU A 134 5.90 -2.20 -12.24
C LEU A 134 7.29 -1.61 -11.98
N GLU A 135 8.28 -2.27 -12.49
CA GLU A 135 9.71 -2.02 -12.62
C GLU A 135 10.19 -0.58 -12.35
N PRO A 136 11.48 -0.31 -12.30
CA PRO A 136 11.99 1.03 -12.07
C PRO A 136 11.37 2.04 -13.05
N ASP A 137 10.49 2.87 -12.51
CA ASP A 137 9.77 3.92 -13.23
C ASP A 137 9.95 5.23 -12.48
N PRO A 138 10.69 6.21 -13.01
CA PRO A 138 10.91 7.49 -12.33
C PRO A 138 9.61 8.30 -12.16
N GLU A 139 8.58 8.01 -12.94
CA GLU A 139 7.28 8.70 -12.90
C GLU A 139 6.23 7.97 -12.03
N TRP A 140 6.61 6.90 -11.33
CA TRP A 140 5.65 6.08 -10.60
C TRP A 140 4.81 6.87 -9.60
N ILE A 141 5.39 7.87 -8.94
CA ILE A 141 4.70 8.73 -7.97
C ILE A 141 3.57 9.50 -8.67
N GLU A 142 3.89 10.17 -9.75
CA GLU A 142 2.92 10.99 -10.49
C GLU A 142 1.79 10.13 -11.06
N LYS A 143 2.11 8.93 -11.51
CA LYS A 143 1.11 7.96 -11.99
C LYS A 143 0.17 7.51 -10.87
N VAL A 144 0.71 7.18 -9.69
CA VAL A 144 -0.10 6.81 -8.52
C VAL A 144 -0.97 7.97 -8.05
N LEU A 145 -0.41 9.18 -7.93
CA LEU A 145 -1.17 10.38 -7.54
C LEU A 145 -2.31 10.68 -8.53
N LYS A 146 -2.01 10.62 -9.83
CA LYS A 146 -3.00 10.82 -10.89
C LYS A 146 -4.15 9.81 -10.77
N GLU A 147 -3.83 8.54 -10.55
CA GLU A 147 -4.85 7.49 -10.42
C GLU A 147 -5.66 7.65 -9.13
N ALA A 148 -5.04 7.97 -8.00
CA ALA A 148 -5.74 8.21 -6.74
C ALA A 148 -6.75 9.36 -6.87
N ARG A 149 -6.34 10.47 -7.48
CA ARG A 149 -7.22 11.63 -7.75
C ARG A 149 -8.37 11.24 -8.67
N ARG A 150 -8.08 10.54 -9.77
CA ARG A 150 -9.10 10.07 -10.72
C ARG A 150 -10.15 9.18 -10.02
N VAL A 151 -9.72 8.25 -9.17
CA VAL A 151 -10.64 7.37 -8.43
C VAL A 151 -11.48 8.14 -7.42
N ARG A 152 -10.89 9.13 -6.73
CA ARG A 152 -11.62 10.02 -5.82
C ARG A 152 -12.74 10.76 -6.56
N ASP A 153 -12.39 11.40 -7.66
CA ASP A 153 -13.33 12.19 -8.45
C ASP A 153 -14.50 11.34 -8.98
N LEU A 154 -14.22 10.12 -9.42
CA LEU A 154 -15.24 9.15 -9.83
C LEU A 154 -16.16 8.73 -8.67
N THR A 155 -15.61 8.60 -7.48
CA THR A 155 -16.38 8.19 -6.29
C THR A 155 -17.27 9.32 -5.80
N GLU A 156 -16.79 10.56 -5.85
CA GLU A 156 -17.56 11.75 -5.47
C GLU A 156 -18.65 12.09 -6.51
N ALA A 157 -18.42 11.81 -7.80
CA ALA A 157 -19.39 12.01 -8.86
C ALA A 157 -20.54 10.97 -8.85
N GLN A 158 -20.39 9.86 -8.13
CA GLN A 158 -21.42 8.84 -7.94
C GLN A 158 -21.83 8.79 -6.45
N PRO A 159 -22.66 9.74 -5.96
CA PRO A 159 -23.17 9.64 -4.61
C PRO A 159 -23.95 8.34 -4.46
N LEU A 160 -23.64 7.60 -3.40
CA LEU A 160 -24.32 6.35 -3.05
C LEU A 160 -25.84 6.56 -3.09
N LYS A 161 -26.51 5.80 -3.98
CA LYS A 161 -27.96 5.65 -3.94
C LYS A 161 -28.38 4.85 -2.73
#